data_d49a880a6c3a6d2e73e7e749ae9be983
#
_entry.id   d49a880a6c3a6d2e73e7e749ae9be983
#
_cell.length_a   1.000
_cell.length_b   1.000
_cell.length_c   1.000
_cell.angle_alpha   90.00
_cell.angle_beta   90.00
_cell.angle_gamma   90.00
#
_symmetry.space_group_name_H-M   'P 1'
#
loop_
_entity.id
_entity.type
_entity.pdbx_description
1 polymer ?
#
loop_
_entity_poly.entity_id
_entity_poly.type
_entity_poly.pdbx_seq_one_letter_code
_entity_poly.pdbx_strand_id
1 'polypeptide(L)'
;MAKIEAWTAGVLLGGCCAAIGCQLFARAFMGRALPWPEELCVIFLIYLTFLGAGSLYKTADHIDVEYFVDRWVPDGMRMLVFRFVHLCCLIGFIALAIGTWRGLPKAMNFTTGAAIPIPRGYTRLPLLFMSITNIVAAIAFLFFPTEDDIARPEPIEALEID
;
A
#
# COMPACT_ATOMS: atom_id res chain seq x y z
N MET A 1 -12.17 4.78 7.02
CA MET A 1 -10.85 4.14 7.08
C MET A 1 -9.77 4.97 6.39
N ALA A 2 -9.99 5.54 5.21
CA ALA A 2 -9.02 6.37 4.47
C ALA A 2 -8.36 7.51 5.29
N LYS A 3 -9.10 8.18 6.18
CA LYS A 3 -8.53 9.25 7.02
C LYS A 3 -7.48 8.74 8.03
N ILE A 4 -7.67 7.56 8.60
CA ILE A 4 -6.72 6.98 9.55
C ILE A 4 -5.45 6.52 8.80
N GLU A 5 -5.62 5.93 7.62
CA GLU A 5 -4.50 5.49 6.78
C GLU A 5 -3.69 6.69 6.28
N ALA A 6 -4.35 7.79 5.88
CA ALA A 6 -3.67 9.04 5.51
C ALA A 6 -2.90 9.67 6.69
N TRP A 7 -3.48 9.68 7.88
CA TRP A 7 -2.81 10.17 9.08
C TRP A 7 -1.60 9.32 9.45
N THR A 8 -1.73 7.98 9.40
CA THR A 8 -0.59 7.08 9.67
C THR A 8 0.52 7.25 8.64
N ALA A 9 0.17 7.41 7.36
CA ALA A 9 1.14 7.71 6.30
C ALA A 9 1.85 9.04 6.54
N GLY A 10 1.12 10.10 6.92
CA GLY A 10 1.69 11.40 7.26
C GLY A 10 2.67 11.35 8.44
N VAL A 11 2.31 10.62 9.50
CA VAL A 11 3.18 10.43 10.68
C VAL A 11 4.45 9.65 10.31
N LEU A 12 4.34 8.58 9.52
CA LEU A 12 5.48 7.79 9.07
C LEU A 12 6.42 8.60 8.18
N LEU A 13 5.87 9.39 7.26
CA LEU A 13 6.64 10.27 6.40
C LEU A 13 7.34 11.36 7.22
N GLY A 14 6.64 12.00 8.15
CA GLY A 14 7.22 12.98 9.07
C GLY A 14 8.34 12.39 9.93
N GLY A 15 8.16 11.17 10.42
CA GLY A 15 9.18 10.41 11.14
C GLY A 15 10.42 10.13 10.29
N CYS A 16 10.22 9.80 9.01
CA CYS A 16 11.30 9.59 8.05
C CYS A 16 12.10 10.88 7.83
N CYS A 17 11.40 12.00 7.61
CA CYS A 17 12.04 13.32 7.46
C CYS A 17 12.80 13.75 8.71
N ALA A 18 12.26 13.52 9.89
CA ALA A 18 12.92 13.82 11.16
C ALA A 18 14.19 12.98 11.37
N ALA A 19 14.14 11.69 11.04
CA ALA A 19 15.29 10.79 11.14
C ALA A 19 16.41 11.20 10.19
N ILE A 20 16.09 11.54 8.93
CA ILE A 20 17.07 12.03 7.95
C ILE A 20 17.63 13.40 8.40
N GLY A 21 16.79 14.29 8.90
CA GLY A 21 17.21 15.58 9.45
C GLY A 21 18.20 15.42 10.61
N CYS A 22 17.91 14.50 11.53
CA CYS A 22 18.78 14.15 12.65
C CYS A 22 20.14 13.62 12.15
N GLN A 23 20.14 12.77 11.12
CA GLN A 23 21.37 12.23 10.53
C GLN A 23 22.21 13.32 9.88
N LEU A 24 21.59 14.23 9.12
CA LEU A 24 22.25 15.37 8.49
C LEU A 24 22.87 16.29 9.53
N PHE A 25 22.13 16.60 10.58
CA PHE A 25 22.61 17.40 11.70
C PHE A 25 23.81 16.75 12.41
N ALA A 26 23.71 15.48 12.75
CA ALA A 26 24.81 14.74 13.36
C ALA A 26 26.05 14.71 12.46
N ARG A 27 25.87 14.54 11.15
CA ARG A 27 26.97 14.54 10.18
C ARG A 27 27.65 15.92 10.07
N ALA A 28 26.85 16.99 10.12
CA ALA A 28 27.38 18.37 10.02
C ALA A 28 28.12 18.80 11.28
N PHE A 29 27.59 18.48 12.47
CA PHE A 29 28.14 18.97 13.75
C PHE A 29 29.09 17.97 14.44
N MET A 30 28.83 16.67 14.33
CA MET A 30 29.63 15.64 15.00
C MET A 30 30.65 14.97 14.07
N GLY A 31 30.61 15.26 12.76
CA GLY A 31 31.49 14.64 11.76
C GLY A 31 31.34 13.12 11.63
N ARG A 32 30.29 12.54 12.20
CA ARG A 32 30.01 11.11 12.19
C ARG A 32 28.62 10.84 11.62
N ALA A 33 28.53 9.84 10.73
CA ALA A 33 27.24 9.32 10.29
C ALA A 33 26.71 8.36 11.36
N LEU A 34 25.43 8.55 11.73
CA LEU A 34 24.73 7.64 12.62
C LEU A 34 24.02 6.58 11.76
N PRO A 35 24.25 5.28 11.94
CA PRO A 35 23.62 4.25 11.09
C PRO A 35 22.14 3.99 11.45
N TRP A 36 21.72 4.25 12.69
CA TRP A 36 20.37 3.95 13.14
C TRP A 36 19.24 4.78 12.47
N PRO A 37 19.39 6.08 12.09
CA PRO A 37 18.33 6.80 11.43
C PRO A 37 18.05 6.27 10.02
N GLU A 38 19.09 5.81 9.34
CA GLU A 38 18.97 5.22 8.01
C GLU A 38 18.18 3.89 8.05
N GLU A 39 18.50 3.02 9.03
CA GLU A 39 17.76 1.78 9.26
C GLU A 39 16.29 2.04 9.63
N LEU A 40 16.03 3.06 10.45
CA LEU A 40 14.69 3.47 10.84
C LEU A 40 13.88 3.98 9.64
N CYS A 41 14.49 4.79 8.77
CA CYS A 41 13.86 5.28 7.55
C CYS A 41 13.44 4.14 6.61
N VAL A 42 14.27 3.12 6.45
CA VAL A 42 13.94 1.95 5.64
C VAL A 42 12.70 1.24 6.20
N ILE A 43 12.62 1.08 7.51
CA ILE A 43 11.45 0.48 8.16
C ILE A 43 10.19 1.33 7.92
N PHE A 44 10.26 2.64 8.15
CA PHE A 44 9.13 3.54 7.91
C PHE A 44 8.68 3.55 6.46
N LEU A 45 9.63 3.50 5.52
CA LEU A 45 9.32 3.44 4.09
C LEU A 45 8.58 2.14 3.72
N ILE A 46 9.00 1.00 4.27
CA ILE A 46 8.29 -0.28 4.08
C ILE A 46 6.85 -0.18 4.59
N TYR A 47 6.65 0.35 5.80
CA TYR A 47 5.31 0.53 6.36
C TYR A 47 4.46 1.49 5.51
N LEU A 48 5.04 2.62 5.10
CA LEU A 48 4.37 3.63 4.26
C LEU A 48 3.93 3.02 2.93
N THR A 49 4.82 2.27 2.27
CA THR A 49 4.54 1.67 0.96
C THR A 49 3.40 0.66 1.03
N PHE A 50 3.42 -0.24 2.01
CA PHE A 50 2.38 -1.27 2.10
C PHE A 50 1.03 -0.74 2.61
N LEU A 51 1.05 0.19 3.56
CA LEU A 51 -0.19 0.84 4.01
C LEU A 51 -0.79 1.71 2.89
N GLY A 52 0.05 2.47 2.17
CA GLY A 52 -0.39 3.28 1.04
C GLY A 52 -0.96 2.46 -0.10
N ALA A 53 -0.29 1.38 -0.51
CA ALA A 53 -0.79 0.48 -1.56
C ALA A 53 -2.12 -0.18 -1.17
N GLY A 54 -2.29 -0.55 0.11
CA GLY A 54 -3.54 -1.10 0.61
C GLY A 54 -4.69 -0.10 0.62
N SER A 55 -4.40 1.17 0.89
CA SER A 55 -5.35 2.27 0.84
C SER A 55 -5.86 2.52 -0.58
N LEU A 56 -4.96 2.61 -1.55
CA LEU A 56 -5.30 2.81 -2.97
C LEU A 56 -6.23 1.73 -3.52
N TYR A 57 -6.00 0.47 -3.17
CA TYR A 57 -6.90 -0.60 -3.60
C TYR A 57 -8.33 -0.44 -3.07
N LYS A 58 -8.49 0.03 -1.83
CA LYS A 58 -9.82 0.20 -1.19
C LYS A 58 -10.59 1.41 -1.70
N THR A 59 -9.89 2.45 -2.15
CA THR A 59 -10.52 3.65 -2.73
C THR A 59 -10.90 3.47 -4.20
N ALA A 60 -10.59 2.29 -4.77
CA ALA A 60 -10.82 1.97 -6.19
C ALA A 60 -10.17 2.95 -7.19
N ASP A 61 -9.24 3.80 -6.73
CA ASP A 61 -8.50 4.76 -7.55
C ASP A 61 -7.45 4.09 -8.47
N HIS A 62 -7.82 2.97 -9.10
CA HIS A 62 -7.01 2.31 -10.14
C HIS A 62 -7.26 2.97 -11.50
N ILE A 63 -6.93 4.23 -11.60
CA ILE A 63 -7.14 5.11 -12.76
C ILE A 63 -6.64 4.47 -14.08
N ASP A 64 -5.54 3.74 -14.04
CA ASP A 64 -4.95 3.16 -15.26
C ASP A 64 -5.77 2.00 -15.85
N VAL A 65 -6.41 1.20 -15.01
CA VAL A 65 -7.24 0.07 -15.47
C VAL A 65 -8.57 0.57 -16.01
N GLU A 66 -9.17 1.59 -15.41
CA GLU A 66 -10.43 2.18 -15.84
C GLU A 66 -10.31 2.79 -17.24
N TYR A 67 -9.22 3.51 -17.55
CA TYR A 67 -8.98 4.07 -18.87
C TYR A 67 -8.96 3.00 -19.98
N PHE A 68 -8.30 1.86 -19.73
CA PHE A 68 -8.27 0.76 -20.71
C PHE A 68 -9.62 0.07 -20.85
N VAL A 69 -10.33 -0.12 -19.74
CA VAL A 69 -11.68 -0.74 -19.75
C VAL A 69 -12.67 0.15 -20.48
N ASP A 70 -12.63 1.46 -20.27
CA ASP A 70 -13.54 2.41 -20.93
C ASP A 70 -13.34 2.49 -22.44
N ARG A 71 -12.10 2.34 -22.89
CA ARG A 71 -11.79 2.46 -24.32
C ARG A 71 -12.02 1.19 -25.12
N TRP A 72 -11.87 0.00 -24.50
CA TRP A 72 -11.82 -1.27 -25.23
C TRP A 72 -12.95 -2.24 -24.88
N VAL A 73 -13.64 -2.03 -23.76
CA VAL A 73 -14.67 -2.96 -23.28
C VAL A 73 -16.07 -2.41 -23.54
N PRO A 74 -16.93 -3.13 -24.29
CA PRO A 74 -18.32 -2.76 -24.48
C PRO A 74 -19.07 -2.84 -23.14
N ASP A 75 -20.08 -1.97 -22.96
CA ASP A 75 -20.80 -1.80 -21.68
C ASP A 75 -21.36 -3.11 -21.11
N GLY A 76 -21.76 -4.05 -21.96
CA GLY A 76 -22.27 -5.35 -21.52
C GLY A 76 -21.23 -6.30 -20.90
N MET A 77 -19.94 -6.04 -21.08
CA MET A 77 -18.85 -6.88 -20.54
C MET A 77 -18.11 -6.23 -19.36
N ARG A 78 -18.42 -4.99 -19.01
CA ARG A 78 -17.75 -4.25 -17.92
C ARG A 78 -17.83 -4.99 -16.59
N MET A 79 -19.01 -5.45 -16.22
CA MET A 79 -19.22 -6.23 -14.99
C MET A 79 -18.37 -7.50 -14.93
N LEU A 80 -18.20 -8.17 -16.08
CA LEU A 80 -17.38 -9.38 -16.16
C LEU A 80 -15.90 -9.05 -15.97
N VAL A 81 -15.42 -7.99 -16.62
CA VAL A 81 -14.02 -7.53 -16.49
C VAL A 81 -13.74 -7.07 -15.06
N PHE A 82 -14.64 -6.30 -14.46
CA PHE A 82 -14.56 -5.86 -13.07
C PHE A 82 -14.40 -7.05 -12.11
N ARG A 83 -15.29 -8.04 -12.22
CA ARG A 83 -15.20 -9.27 -11.40
C ARG A 83 -13.92 -10.05 -11.65
N PHE A 84 -13.47 -10.14 -12.89
CA PHE A 84 -12.25 -10.85 -13.24
C PHE A 84 -11.01 -10.18 -12.63
N VAL A 85 -10.91 -8.86 -12.69
CA VAL A 85 -9.81 -8.09 -12.09
C VAL A 85 -9.76 -8.29 -10.58
N HIS A 86 -10.92 -8.16 -9.89
CA HIS A 86 -10.98 -8.34 -8.44
C HIS A 86 -10.69 -9.78 -8.01
N LEU A 87 -11.06 -10.77 -8.84
CA LEU A 87 -10.69 -12.16 -8.62
C LEU A 87 -9.18 -12.39 -8.73
N CYS A 88 -8.54 -11.81 -9.74
CA CYS A 88 -7.08 -11.87 -9.89
C CYS A 88 -6.36 -11.19 -8.71
N CYS A 89 -6.84 -10.02 -8.28
CA CYS A 89 -6.33 -9.33 -7.10
C CYS A 89 -6.50 -10.16 -5.82
N LEU A 90 -7.65 -10.78 -5.65
CA LEU A 90 -7.93 -11.67 -4.51
C LEU A 90 -6.94 -12.84 -4.44
N ILE A 91 -6.70 -13.52 -5.56
CA ILE A 91 -5.72 -14.60 -5.65
C ILE A 91 -4.32 -14.07 -5.30
N GLY A 92 -3.93 -12.92 -5.82
CA GLY A 92 -2.66 -12.26 -5.52
C GLY A 92 -2.50 -11.95 -4.02
N PHE A 93 -3.51 -11.37 -3.38
CA PHE A 93 -3.47 -11.05 -1.95
C PHE A 93 -3.45 -12.30 -1.07
N ILE A 94 -4.17 -13.36 -1.44
CA ILE A 94 -4.10 -14.65 -0.74
C ILE A 94 -2.70 -15.25 -0.85
N ALA A 95 -2.10 -15.26 -2.03
CA ALA A 95 -0.74 -15.75 -2.24
C ALA A 95 0.29 -14.95 -1.42
N LEU A 96 0.16 -13.61 -1.37
CA LEU A 96 0.98 -12.73 -0.54
C LEU A 96 0.81 -13.02 0.95
N ALA A 97 -0.42 -13.19 1.42
CA ALA A 97 -0.71 -13.50 2.82
C ALA A 97 -0.08 -14.84 3.23
N ILE A 98 -0.27 -15.88 2.44
CA ILE A 98 0.30 -17.23 2.70
C ILE A 98 1.84 -17.17 2.66
N GLY A 99 2.42 -16.51 1.66
CA GLY A 99 3.87 -16.37 1.51
C GLY A 99 4.49 -15.62 2.70
N THR A 100 3.86 -14.53 3.13
CA THR A 100 4.30 -13.75 4.28
C THR A 100 4.17 -14.53 5.57
N TRP A 101 3.05 -15.21 5.79
CA TRP A 101 2.81 -16.03 6.98
C TRP A 101 3.83 -17.16 7.12
N ARG A 102 4.05 -17.93 6.04
CA ARG A 102 5.05 -19.00 6.02
C ARG A 102 6.49 -18.52 6.23
N GLY A 103 6.79 -17.32 5.74
CA GLY A 103 8.11 -16.70 5.89
C GLY A 103 8.34 -16.02 7.24
N LEU A 104 7.27 -15.74 8.02
CA LEU A 104 7.35 -15.00 9.27
C LEU A 104 8.24 -15.68 10.33
N PRO A 105 8.10 -16.99 10.64
CA PRO A 105 8.93 -17.65 11.64
C PRO A 105 10.43 -17.61 11.31
N LYS A 106 10.77 -17.79 10.04
CA LYS A 106 12.15 -17.65 9.56
C LYS A 106 12.66 -16.22 9.72
N ALA A 107 11.85 -15.24 9.40
CA ALA A 107 12.23 -13.83 9.47
C ALA A 107 12.43 -13.34 10.91
N MET A 108 11.77 -13.92 11.90
CA MET A 108 11.97 -13.60 13.31
C MET A 108 13.36 -13.98 13.83
N ASN A 109 14.02 -14.96 13.21
CA ASN A 109 15.35 -15.42 13.60
C ASN A 109 16.49 -14.55 13.03
N PHE A 110 16.18 -13.60 12.15
CA PHE A 110 17.15 -12.71 11.52
C PHE A 110 16.89 -11.26 11.92
N THR A 111 17.94 -10.50 12.20
CA THR A 111 17.86 -9.07 12.47
C THR A 111 17.93 -8.25 11.17
N THR A 112 17.30 -7.08 11.17
CA THR A 112 17.21 -6.21 9.97
C THR A 112 18.48 -5.40 9.78
N GLY A 113 19.06 -4.89 10.84
CA GLY A 113 20.21 -3.98 10.80
C GLY A 113 21.27 -4.31 11.86
N ALA A 114 22.39 -3.61 11.77
CA ALA A 114 23.50 -3.72 12.73
C ALA A 114 23.38 -2.74 13.90
N ALA A 115 22.74 -1.58 13.66
CA ALA A 115 22.58 -0.52 14.66
C ALA A 115 21.32 -0.72 15.53
N ILE A 116 20.24 -1.19 14.91
CA ILE A 116 19.00 -1.51 15.63
C ILE A 116 18.68 -2.99 15.37
N PRO A 117 18.91 -3.89 16.34
CA PRO A 117 18.67 -5.33 16.18
C PRO A 117 17.17 -5.65 16.24
N ILE A 118 16.39 -5.17 15.27
CA ILE A 118 14.97 -5.48 15.14
C ILE A 118 14.82 -6.78 14.33
N PRO A 119 14.08 -7.78 14.80
CA PRO A 119 13.79 -8.99 14.01
C PRO A 119 13.10 -8.63 12.70
N ARG A 120 13.58 -9.18 11.58
CA ARG A 120 13.01 -8.94 10.24
C ARG A 120 11.52 -9.30 10.12
N GLY A 121 11.01 -10.11 11.04
CA GLY A 121 9.59 -10.41 11.09
C GLY A 121 8.72 -9.18 11.23
N TYR A 122 9.15 -8.17 12.00
CA TYR A 122 8.38 -6.92 12.18
C TYR A 122 8.22 -6.13 10.88
N THR A 123 9.20 -6.14 9.98
CA THR A 123 9.08 -5.46 8.68
C THR A 123 8.11 -6.16 7.74
N ARG A 124 7.70 -7.40 8.03
CA ARG A 124 6.70 -8.15 7.25
C ARG A 124 5.27 -7.99 7.77
N LEU A 125 5.09 -7.47 8.98
CA LEU A 125 3.76 -7.28 9.57
C LEU A 125 2.87 -6.34 8.73
N PRO A 126 3.33 -5.18 8.21
CA PRO A 126 2.49 -4.31 7.39
C PRO A 126 2.04 -4.99 6.10
N LEU A 127 2.89 -5.81 5.48
CA LEU A 127 2.52 -6.59 4.30
C LEU A 127 1.42 -7.60 4.61
N LEU A 128 1.49 -8.26 5.77
CA LEU A 128 0.48 -9.22 6.20
C LEU A 128 -0.84 -8.51 6.52
N PHE A 129 -0.79 -7.40 7.24
CA PHE A 129 -1.96 -6.57 7.55
C PHE A 129 -2.63 -6.05 6.28
N MET A 130 -1.85 -5.49 5.35
CA MET A 130 -2.32 -5.02 4.05
C MET A 130 -2.98 -6.16 3.26
N SER A 131 -2.35 -7.33 3.18
CA SER A 131 -2.91 -8.46 2.45
C SER A 131 -4.25 -8.90 3.02
N ILE A 132 -4.38 -9.02 4.35
CA ILE A 132 -5.65 -9.40 5.00
C ILE A 132 -6.75 -8.37 4.74
N THR A 133 -6.46 -7.09 4.93
CA THR A 133 -7.45 -6.03 4.72
C THR A 133 -7.90 -5.92 3.27
N ASN A 134 -7.00 -6.15 2.31
CA ASN A 134 -7.34 -6.13 0.89
C ASN A 134 -8.05 -7.41 0.43
N ILE A 135 -7.83 -8.57 1.06
CA ILE A 135 -8.65 -9.77 0.84
C ILE A 135 -10.11 -9.46 1.21
N VAL A 136 -10.34 -8.83 2.38
CA VAL A 136 -11.71 -8.46 2.80
C VAL A 136 -12.32 -7.46 1.81
N ALA A 137 -11.56 -6.46 1.37
CA ALA A 137 -12.02 -5.49 0.38
C ALA A 137 -12.34 -6.16 -0.97
N ALA A 138 -11.47 -7.05 -1.47
CA ALA A 138 -11.67 -7.76 -2.72
C ALA A 138 -12.92 -8.65 -2.69
N ILE A 139 -13.18 -9.31 -1.57
CA ILE A 139 -14.41 -10.08 -1.37
C ILE A 139 -15.63 -9.15 -1.37
N ALA A 140 -15.54 -8.00 -0.69
CA ALA A 140 -16.63 -7.03 -0.69
C ALA A 140 -16.96 -6.53 -2.10
N PHE A 141 -15.97 -6.12 -2.89
CA PHE A 141 -16.17 -5.70 -4.29
C PHE A 141 -16.70 -6.81 -5.20
N LEU A 142 -16.32 -8.06 -4.94
CA LEU A 142 -16.79 -9.19 -5.74
C LEU A 142 -18.27 -9.49 -5.50
N PHE A 143 -18.75 -9.39 -4.23
CA PHE A 143 -20.12 -9.75 -3.86
C PHE A 143 -21.09 -8.56 -3.82
N PHE A 144 -20.58 -7.34 -3.51
CA PHE A 144 -21.37 -6.12 -3.36
C PHE A 144 -20.76 -4.98 -4.19
N PRO A 145 -20.72 -5.10 -5.54
CA PRO A 145 -20.28 -4.01 -6.38
C PRO A 145 -21.28 -2.85 -6.26
N THR A 146 -20.78 -1.65 -6.00
CA THR A 146 -21.60 -0.43 -6.01
C THR A 146 -21.76 0.06 -7.45
N GLU A 147 -22.87 0.74 -7.77
CA GLU A 147 -23.08 1.30 -9.13
C GLU A 147 -21.98 2.32 -9.49
N ASP A 148 -21.49 3.07 -8.52
CA ASP A 148 -20.39 4.02 -8.68
C ASP A 148 -19.06 3.32 -9.07
N ASP A 149 -18.84 2.08 -8.62
CA ASP A 149 -17.63 1.31 -8.97
C ASP A 149 -17.62 0.84 -10.44
N ILE A 150 -18.78 0.87 -11.10
CA ILE A 150 -19.00 0.40 -12.48
C ILE A 150 -19.31 1.57 -13.42
N ALA A 151 -19.73 2.73 -12.88
CA ALA A 151 -20.07 3.92 -13.63
C ALA A 151 -18.84 4.50 -14.34
N ARG A 152 -19.06 5.10 -15.53
CA ARG A 152 -18.00 5.87 -16.19
C ARG A 152 -17.68 7.10 -15.35
N PRO A 153 -16.39 7.39 -15.10
CA PRO A 153 -16.02 8.71 -14.60
C PRO A 153 -16.54 9.76 -15.59
N GLU A 154 -17.13 10.83 -15.08
CA GLU A 154 -17.60 11.94 -15.94
C GLU A 154 -16.41 12.48 -16.74
N PRO A 155 -16.58 12.70 -18.06
CA PRO A 155 -15.52 13.23 -18.89
C PRO A 155 -15.09 14.59 -18.33
N ILE A 156 -13.77 14.76 -18.16
CA ILE A 156 -13.15 15.97 -17.59
C ILE A 156 -13.58 17.25 -18.35
N GLU A 157 -14.01 17.13 -19.59
CA GLU A 157 -14.57 18.23 -20.40
C GLU A 157 -15.88 18.81 -19.85
N ALA A 158 -16.60 18.09 -18.98
CA ALA A 158 -17.83 18.61 -18.38
C ALA A 158 -17.57 19.55 -17.19
N LEU A 159 -16.35 19.58 -16.64
CA LEU A 159 -15.96 20.41 -15.50
C LEU A 159 -15.36 21.77 -15.88
N GLU A 160 -15.13 22.04 -17.18
CA GLU A 160 -14.51 23.29 -17.64
C GLU A 160 -15.50 24.34 -18.20
N ILE A 161 -16.82 24.10 -18.11
CA ILE A 161 -17.83 25.03 -18.67
C ILE A 161 -18.82 25.48 -17.59
N ASP A 162 -18.33 26.13 -16.55
CA ASP A 162 -19.13 27.02 -15.71
C ASP A 162 -18.29 28.20 -15.15
#